data_08b272f50a815cbf73f9c0c538263703
#
_entry.id   08b272f50a815cbf73f9c0c538263703
#
_cell.length_a   1.000
_cell.length_b   1.000
_cell.length_c   1.000
_cell.angle_alpha   90.00
_cell.angle_beta   90.00
_cell.angle_gamma   90.00
#
_symmetry.space_group_name_H-M   'P 1'
#
loop_
_entity.id
_entity.type
_entity.pdbx_description
1 polymer ?
#
loop_
_entity_poly.entity_id
_entity_poly.type
_entity_poly.pdbx_seq_one_letter_code
_entity_poly.pdbx_strand_id
1 'polypeptide(L)'
;MNDEQLLRYARHVLLNEVGIEGQESFLATRALIVGAGGLGSPAALYLATAGLGEITLVDDDTVELSNLQRQILHPTAHLGQFKAESGRTTLAAYNPETRVHARVERLGDDALDAAVAAADIVLDCTDNFATRHAINRACVHHRKPLVSGAAIRFDGQVAVFDLSHDDAPCYHCLFPEGEDVEAANCATMGVFAPLVGIIGSMQAAEALKLAAGIGESLSGRLLMLDARYMQWRQVNVRRDPHCAVCGDRAHSDKVATSELSGSTTPGSRDDDARGVVGHDDPARDGEAKAQDVGTVPSGAVRSLATAS
;
A
#
# COMPACT_ATOMS: atom_id res chain seq x y z
N MET A 1 -5.10 25.07 6.77
CA MET A 1 -6.52 24.80 6.35
C MET A 1 -7.36 26.07 6.44
N ASN A 2 -8.37 26.28 5.54
CA ASN A 2 -9.36 27.36 5.62
C ASN A 2 -10.63 26.91 6.37
N ASP A 3 -11.60 27.85 6.60
CA ASP A 3 -12.82 27.56 7.37
C ASP A 3 -13.72 26.51 6.71
N GLU A 4 -13.80 26.48 5.38
CA GLU A 4 -14.57 25.47 4.64
C GLU A 4 -13.94 24.08 4.79
N GLN A 5 -12.62 23.99 4.71
CA GLN A 5 -11.87 22.74 4.95
C GLN A 5 -12.02 22.27 6.41
N LEU A 6 -11.94 23.18 7.37
CA LEU A 6 -12.18 22.84 8.78
C LEU A 6 -13.58 22.25 9.00
N LEU A 7 -14.59 22.82 8.34
CA LEU A 7 -15.96 22.31 8.42
C LEU A 7 -16.09 20.95 7.70
N ARG A 8 -15.53 20.81 6.49
CA ARG A 8 -15.59 19.59 5.68
C ARG A 8 -14.95 18.42 6.40
N TYR A 9 -13.78 18.62 6.99
CA TYR A 9 -12.97 17.57 7.62
C TYR A 9 -13.11 17.55 9.16
N ALA A 10 -14.09 18.24 9.71
CA ALA A 10 -14.28 18.37 11.16
C ALA A 10 -14.29 17.02 11.90
N ARG A 11 -14.84 15.96 11.30
CA ARG A 11 -14.89 14.62 11.91
C ARG A 11 -13.53 13.95 11.99
N HIS A 12 -12.61 14.22 11.08
CA HIS A 12 -11.21 13.79 11.17
C HIS A 12 -10.44 14.63 12.20
N VAL A 13 -10.59 15.95 12.13
CA VAL A 13 -9.88 16.88 13.02
C VAL A 13 -10.22 16.64 14.51
N LEU A 14 -11.43 16.12 14.81
CA LEU A 14 -11.83 15.75 16.17
C LEU A 14 -11.19 14.46 16.70
N LEU A 15 -10.57 13.66 15.84
CA LEU A 15 -9.80 12.49 16.28
C LEU A 15 -8.43 12.95 16.77
N ASN A 16 -8.08 12.64 18.03
CA ASN A 16 -6.80 13.07 18.61
C ASN A 16 -5.58 12.61 17.80
N GLU A 17 -5.69 11.43 17.16
CA GLU A 17 -4.64 10.83 16.35
C GLU A 17 -4.48 11.52 14.99
N VAL A 18 -5.51 12.20 14.49
CA VAL A 18 -5.48 12.94 13.23
C VAL A 18 -5.21 14.42 13.50
N GLY A 19 -6.11 15.07 14.22
CA GLY A 19 -6.03 16.50 14.50
C GLY A 19 -5.98 17.38 13.23
N ILE A 20 -5.53 18.60 13.39
CA ILE A 20 -5.29 19.53 12.28
C ILE A 20 -4.06 19.08 11.47
N GLU A 21 -2.99 18.67 12.15
CA GLU A 21 -1.72 18.28 11.53
C GLU A 21 -1.86 17.06 10.62
N GLY A 22 -2.59 16.03 11.07
CA GLY A 22 -2.87 14.84 10.25
C GLY A 22 -3.74 15.18 9.03
N GLN A 23 -4.73 16.06 9.20
CA GLN A 23 -5.55 16.51 8.05
C GLN A 23 -4.74 17.35 7.06
N GLU A 24 -3.81 18.19 7.52
CA GLU A 24 -2.89 18.91 6.65
C GLU A 24 -1.93 17.97 5.90
N SER A 25 -1.51 16.89 6.56
CA SER A 25 -0.74 15.81 5.91
C SER A 25 -1.55 15.14 4.78
N PHE A 26 -2.85 14.87 4.99
CA PHE A 26 -3.71 14.35 3.91
C PHE A 26 -3.79 15.33 2.73
N LEU A 27 -4.01 16.62 2.99
CA LEU A 27 -4.07 17.67 1.96
C LEU A 27 -2.74 17.83 1.19
N ALA A 28 -1.62 17.47 1.78
CA ALA A 28 -0.29 17.53 1.14
C ALA A 28 0.08 16.25 0.38
N THR A 29 -0.62 15.13 0.63
CA THR A 29 -0.26 13.81 0.10
C THR A 29 -0.75 13.62 -1.34
N ARG A 30 0.09 12.95 -2.15
CA ARG A 30 -0.20 12.52 -3.53
C ARG A 30 -0.28 11.01 -3.59
N ALA A 31 -1.42 10.47 -4.01
CA ALA A 31 -1.60 9.03 -4.23
C ALA A 31 -1.62 8.67 -5.71
N LEU A 32 -0.96 7.57 -6.06
CA LEU A 32 -1.13 6.87 -7.32
C LEU A 32 -2.05 5.67 -7.09
N ILE A 33 -3.20 5.63 -7.75
CA ILE A 33 -4.13 4.48 -7.73
C ILE A 33 -4.07 3.83 -9.11
N VAL A 34 -3.58 2.60 -9.17
CA VAL A 34 -3.54 1.80 -10.39
C VAL A 34 -4.70 0.82 -10.37
N GLY A 35 -5.65 1.02 -11.28
CA GLY A 35 -6.93 0.33 -11.37
C GLY A 35 -8.09 1.14 -10.75
N ALA A 36 -9.10 1.47 -11.57
CA ALA A 36 -10.35 2.13 -11.16
C ALA A 36 -11.54 1.14 -11.11
N GLY A 37 -11.24 -0.14 -10.90
CA GLY A 37 -12.20 -1.23 -10.83
C GLY A 37 -12.87 -1.37 -9.47
N GLY A 38 -13.13 -2.63 -9.05
CA GLY A 38 -13.83 -2.93 -7.80
C GLY A 38 -13.13 -2.47 -6.54
N LEU A 39 -11.80 -2.58 -6.47
CA LEU A 39 -10.97 -2.13 -5.34
C LEU A 39 -10.70 -0.62 -5.42
N GLY A 40 -10.30 -0.13 -6.60
CA GLY A 40 -9.98 1.28 -6.79
C GLY A 40 -11.17 2.20 -6.59
N SER A 41 -12.39 1.75 -6.88
CA SER A 41 -13.62 2.51 -6.67
C SER A 41 -13.80 2.99 -5.22
N PRO A 42 -13.91 2.13 -4.23
CA PRO A 42 -14.03 2.56 -2.84
C PRO A 42 -12.75 3.23 -2.31
N ALA A 43 -11.57 2.79 -2.75
CA ALA A 43 -10.31 3.40 -2.35
C ALA A 43 -10.24 4.87 -2.76
N ALA A 44 -10.51 5.18 -4.03
CA ALA A 44 -10.50 6.55 -4.55
C ALA A 44 -11.57 7.43 -3.89
N LEU A 45 -12.78 6.89 -3.68
CA LEU A 45 -13.88 7.63 -3.01
C LEU A 45 -13.48 8.04 -1.60
N TYR A 46 -12.97 7.12 -0.78
CA TYR A 46 -12.58 7.46 0.59
C TYR A 46 -11.39 8.39 0.64
N LEU A 47 -10.37 8.20 -0.19
CA LEU A 47 -9.21 9.09 -0.23
C LEU A 47 -9.60 10.52 -0.64
N ALA A 48 -10.41 10.67 -1.68
CA ALA A 48 -10.86 11.99 -2.12
C ALA A 48 -11.76 12.67 -1.07
N THR A 49 -12.73 11.95 -0.50
CA THR A 49 -13.63 12.52 0.52
C THR A 49 -12.93 12.81 1.84
N ALA A 50 -11.87 12.07 2.17
CA ALA A 50 -11.00 12.34 3.31
C ALA A 50 -10.12 13.59 3.13
N GLY A 51 -10.03 14.13 1.92
CA GLY A 51 -9.26 15.32 1.62
C GLY A 51 -7.81 15.05 1.23
N LEU A 52 -7.53 13.91 0.59
CA LEU A 52 -6.23 13.70 -0.02
C LEU A 52 -5.98 14.77 -1.09
N GLY A 53 -4.81 15.41 -1.08
CA GLY A 53 -4.55 16.59 -1.91
C GLY A 53 -4.54 16.29 -3.40
N GLU A 54 -3.97 15.14 -3.79
CA GLU A 54 -3.84 14.77 -5.20
C GLU A 54 -3.98 13.25 -5.41
N ILE A 55 -4.74 12.86 -6.42
CA ILE A 55 -4.93 11.48 -6.83
C ILE A 55 -4.63 11.35 -8.31
N THR A 56 -3.63 10.56 -8.68
CA THR A 56 -3.47 10.08 -10.06
C THR A 56 -4.19 8.75 -10.18
N LEU A 57 -5.26 8.71 -10.96
CA LEU A 57 -6.10 7.53 -11.19
C LEU A 57 -5.81 6.96 -12.57
N VAL A 58 -5.31 5.73 -12.63
CA VAL A 58 -4.86 5.06 -13.86
C VAL A 58 -5.75 3.87 -14.15
N ASP A 59 -6.37 3.85 -15.34
CA ASP A 59 -7.16 2.73 -15.84
C ASP A 59 -7.40 2.92 -17.35
N ASP A 60 -7.15 1.89 -18.16
CA ASP A 60 -7.31 1.93 -19.63
C ASP A 60 -8.67 1.39 -20.11
N ASP A 61 -9.47 0.82 -19.22
CA ASP A 61 -10.77 0.26 -19.55
C ASP A 61 -11.88 1.29 -19.64
N THR A 62 -13.01 0.86 -20.23
CA THR A 62 -14.28 1.59 -20.23
C THR A 62 -15.26 1.03 -19.20
N VAL A 63 -16.21 1.86 -18.76
CA VAL A 63 -17.29 1.46 -17.87
C VAL A 63 -18.28 0.57 -18.62
N GLU A 64 -18.47 -0.65 -18.14
CA GLU A 64 -19.42 -1.61 -18.68
C GLU A 64 -20.55 -1.92 -17.69
N LEU A 65 -21.70 -2.34 -18.22
CA LEU A 65 -22.87 -2.70 -17.39
C LEU A 65 -22.52 -3.81 -16.38
N SER A 66 -21.71 -4.77 -16.79
CA SER A 66 -21.22 -5.88 -15.96
C SER A 66 -20.34 -5.43 -14.78
N ASN A 67 -19.80 -4.22 -14.82
CA ASN A 67 -18.95 -3.65 -13.79
C ASN A 67 -19.75 -2.99 -12.66
N LEU A 68 -20.92 -2.42 -12.95
CA LEU A 68 -21.66 -1.53 -12.06
C LEU A 68 -22.09 -2.16 -10.74
N GLN A 69 -22.19 -3.49 -10.69
CA GLN A 69 -22.57 -4.21 -9.47
C GLN A 69 -21.51 -4.12 -8.35
N ARG A 70 -20.25 -3.73 -8.68
CA ARG A 70 -19.14 -3.65 -7.71
C ARG A 70 -18.22 -2.43 -7.87
N GLN A 71 -18.23 -1.77 -9.01
CA GLN A 71 -17.38 -0.61 -9.30
C GLN A 71 -18.17 0.69 -9.01
N ILE A 72 -18.39 0.96 -7.72
CA ILE A 72 -19.30 2.00 -7.22
C ILE A 72 -18.89 3.44 -7.55
N LEU A 73 -17.69 3.65 -8.06
CA LEU A 73 -17.19 4.94 -8.55
C LEU A 73 -17.89 5.36 -9.85
N HIS A 74 -18.44 4.39 -10.59
CA HIS A 74 -18.99 4.62 -11.93
C HIS A 74 -20.52 4.53 -11.93
N PRO A 75 -21.24 5.66 -12.11
CA PRO A 75 -22.69 5.63 -12.26
C PRO A 75 -23.11 5.11 -13.65
N THR A 76 -24.33 4.60 -13.76
CA THR A 76 -24.90 4.11 -15.03
C THR A 76 -24.82 5.15 -16.16
N ALA A 77 -24.90 6.45 -15.83
CA ALA A 77 -24.78 7.54 -16.81
C ALA A 77 -23.40 7.62 -17.48
N HIS A 78 -22.38 6.93 -16.92
CA HIS A 78 -21.01 6.91 -17.46
C HIS A 78 -20.70 5.65 -18.29
N LEU A 79 -21.71 4.81 -18.62
CA LEU A 79 -21.51 3.65 -19.48
C LEU A 79 -20.80 4.04 -20.78
N GLY A 80 -19.74 3.30 -21.13
CA GLY A 80 -18.90 3.53 -22.31
C GLY A 80 -17.82 4.61 -22.15
N GLN A 81 -17.80 5.38 -21.06
CA GLN A 81 -16.71 6.30 -20.76
C GLN A 81 -15.50 5.54 -20.22
N PHE A 82 -14.30 6.07 -20.41
CA PHE A 82 -13.11 5.53 -19.77
C PHE A 82 -13.23 5.62 -18.24
N LYS A 83 -12.84 4.53 -17.53
CA LYS A 83 -12.99 4.45 -16.08
C LYS A 83 -12.22 5.55 -15.35
N ALA A 84 -11.00 5.88 -15.78
CA ALA A 84 -10.22 6.95 -15.17
C ALA A 84 -10.94 8.31 -15.25
N GLU A 85 -11.53 8.65 -16.42
CA GLU A 85 -12.29 9.90 -16.61
C GLU A 85 -13.63 9.91 -15.87
N SER A 86 -14.33 8.77 -15.87
CA SER A 86 -15.54 8.58 -15.08
C SER A 86 -15.25 8.79 -13.59
N GLY A 87 -14.16 8.20 -13.11
CA GLY A 87 -13.69 8.36 -11.73
C GLY A 87 -13.38 9.81 -11.39
N ARG A 88 -12.61 10.51 -12.22
CA ARG A 88 -12.29 11.92 -12.02
C ARG A 88 -13.55 12.77 -11.88
N THR A 89 -14.52 12.56 -12.77
CA THR A 89 -15.80 13.30 -12.74
C THR A 89 -16.58 13.03 -11.46
N THR A 90 -16.66 11.76 -11.05
CA THR A 90 -17.39 11.37 -9.84
C THR A 90 -16.71 11.91 -8.58
N LEU A 91 -15.38 11.80 -8.48
CA LEU A 91 -14.62 12.29 -7.33
C LEU A 91 -14.73 13.80 -7.17
N ALA A 92 -14.67 14.56 -8.28
CA ALA A 92 -14.86 16.02 -8.27
C ALA A 92 -16.27 16.45 -7.76
N ALA A 93 -17.29 15.62 -7.98
CA ALA A 93 -18.63 15.87 -7.45
C ALA A 93 -18.73 15.65 -5.93
N TYR A 94 -17.91 14.75 -5.36
CA TYR A 94 -17.85 14.51 -3.91
C TYR A 94 -16.93 15.52 -3.19
N ASN A 95 -15.73 15.75 -3.75
CA ASN A 95 -14.77 16.68 -3.19
C ASN A 95 -14.00 17.43 -4.29
N PRO A 96 -14.40 18.66 -4.64
CA PRO A 96 -13.74 19.43 -5.68
C PRO A 96 -12.35 19.95 -5.28
N GLU A 97 -11.95 19.85 -4.00
CA GLU A 97 -10.64 20.30 -3.53
C GLU A 97 -9.54 19.26 -3.82
N THR A 98 -9.89 17.97 -3.90
CA THR A 98 -8.93 16.94 -4.31
C THR A 98 -8.64 17.05 -5.79
N ARG A 99 -7.38 17.26 -6.15
CA ARG A 99 -6.94 17.26 -7.56
C ARG A 99 -6.85 15.85 -8.09
N VAL A 100 -7.71 15.51 -9.06
CA VAL A 100 -7.72 14.18 -9.67
C VAL A 100 -7.20 14.24 -11.10
N HIS A 101 -6.11 13.53 -11.36
CA HIS A 101 -5.51 13.34 -12.67
C HIS A 101 -5.90 11.97 -13.22
N ALA A 102 -6.78 11.98 -14.24
CA ALA A 102 -7.16 10.76 -14.94
C ALA A 102 -6.10 10.41 -16.01
N ARG A 103 -5.59 9.18 -15.97
CA ARG A 103 -4.68 8.63 -16.99
C ARG A 103 -5.34 7.43 -17.64
N VAL A 104 -5.78 7.61 -18.90
CA VAL A 104 -6.45 6.59 -19.71
C VAL A 104 -5.37 5.83 -20.47
N GLU A 105 -4.65 5.00 -19.77
CA GLU A 105 -3.54 4.22 -20.36
C GLU A 105 -3.17 3.03 -19.48
N ARG A 106 -2.65 1.99 -20.11
CA ARG A 106 -1.89 0.95 -19.41
C ARG A 106 -0.44 1.43 -19.33
N LEU A 107 0.02 1.73 -18.13
CA LEU A 107 1.37 2.24 -17.91
C LEU A 107 2.40 1.17 -18.31
N GLY A 108 3.24 1.49 -19.30
CA GLY A 108 4.49 0.76 -19.56
C GLY A 108 5.54 1.07 -18.49
N ASP A 109 6.65 0.32 -18.48
CA ASP A 109 7.64 0.37 -17.40
C ASP A 109 8.14 1.80 -17.09
N ASP A 110 8.56 2.58 -18.09
CA ASP A 110 9.06 3.96 -17.89
C ASP A 110 7.97 4.91 -17.38
N ALA A 111 6.75 4.78 -17.90
CA ALA A 111 5.62 5.63 -17.50
C ALA A 111 5.12 5.28 -16.09
N LEU A 112 5.18 4.00 -15.71
CA LEU A 112 4.89 3.54 -14.35
C LEU A 112 5.95 4.00 -13.37
N ASP A 113 7.23 3.85 -13.71
CA ASP A 113 8.35 4.31 -12.90
C ASP A 113 8.24 5.81 -12.59
N ALA A 114 7.99 6.64 -13.62
CA ALA A 114 7.78 8.07 -13.45
C ALA A 114 6.54 8.41 -12.59
N ALA A 115 5.44 7.67 -12.74
CA ALA A 115 4.23 7.88 -11.96
C ALA A 115 4.43 7.53 -10.48
N VAL A 116 5.15 6.43 -10.19
CA VAL A 116 5.51 6.02 -8.83
C VAL A 116 6.47 7.02 -8.20
N ALA A 117 7.48 7.51 -8.94
CA ALA A 117 8.41 8.54 -8.46
C ALA A 117 7.68 9.80 -7.99
N ALA A 118 6.64 10.23 -8.73
CA ALA A 118 5.87 11.43 -8.44
C ALA A 118 4.88 11.27 -7.28
N ALA A 119 4.52 10.05 -6.88
CA ALA A 119 3.59 9.78 -5.80
C ALA A 119 4.30 9.70 -4.44
N ASP A 120 3.53 9.89 -3.37
CA ASP A 120 3.97 9.65 -2.00
C ASP A 120 3.53 8.27 -1.52
N ILE A 121 2.37 7.78 -2.01
CA ILE A 121 1.79 6.48 -1.68
C ILE A 121 1.23 5.86 -2.96
N VAL A 122 1.43 4.55 -3.15
CA VAL A 122 0.91 3.80 -4.29
C VAL A 122 -0.12 2.77 -3.81
N LEU A 123 -1.30 2.76 -4.44
CA LEU A 123 -2.32 1.73 -4.24
C LEU A 123 -2.39 0.83 -5.48
N ASP A 124 -2.12 -0.45 -5.28
CA ASP A 124 -2.35 -1.48 -6.28
C ASP A 124 -3.76 -2.03 -6.13
N CYS A 125 -4.60 -1.65 -7.08
CA CYS A 125 -6.00 -2.08 -7.21
C CYS A 125 -6.21 -2.90 -8.50
N THR A 126 -5.13 -3.52 -9.02
CA THR A 126 -5.12 -4.27 -10.28
C THR A 126 -5.52 -5.72 -10.08
N ASP A 127 -5.85 -6.40 -11.18
CA ASP A 127 -6.34 -7.77 -11.20
C ASP A 127 -5.38 -8.77 -11.87
N ASN A 128 -4.14 -8.36 -12.14
CA ASN A 128 -3.17 -9.22 -12.80
C ASN A 128 -1.78 -9.14 -12.17
N PHE A 129 -1.09 -10.27 -12.11
CA PHE A 129 0.23 -10.39 -11.48
C PHE A 129 1.31 -9.56 -12.17
N ALA A 130 1.31 -9.50 -13.51
CA ALA A 130 2.35 -8.79 -14.25
C ALA A 130 2.39 -7.31 -13.84
N THR A 131 1.22 -6.65 -13.78
CA THR A 131 1.11 -5.26 -13.32
C THR A 131 1.49 -5.10 -11.85
N ARG A 132 1.07 -6.01 -10.97
CA ARG A 132 1.44 -6.00 -9.54
C ARG A 132 2.94 -6.05 -9.34
N HIS A 133 3.62 -6.94 -10.06
CA HIS A 133 5.08 -7.07 -10.00
C HIS A 133 5.77 -5.83 -10.57
N ALA A 134 5.27 -5.25 -11.66
CA ALA A 134 5.80 -4.01 -12.21
C ALA A 134 5.67 -2.85 -11.20
N ILE A 135 4.49 -2.67 -10.58
CA ILE A 135 4.26 -1.69 -9.53
C ILE A 135 5.23 -1.92 -8.36
N ASN A 136 5.38 -3.17 -7.91
CA ASN A 136 6.29 -3.50 -6.81
C ASN A 136 7.74 -3.13 -7.14
N ARG A 137 8.24 -3.45 -8.35
CA ARG A 137 9.60 -3.08 -8.77
C ARG A 137 9.81 -1.56 -8.73
N ALA A 138 8.87 -0.78 -9.29
CA ALA A 138 8.94 0.67 -9.27
C ALA A 138 8.88 1.22 -7.82
N CYS A 139 8.01 0.67 -6.96
CA CYS A 139 7.93 1.08 -5.55
C CYS A 139 9.22 0.75 -4.77
N VAL A 140 9.86 -0.40 -5.04
CA VAL A 140 11.16 -0.75 -4.44
C VAL A 140 12.24 0.23 -4.91
N HIS A 141 12.29 0.54 -6.22
CA HIS A 141 13.25 1.47 -6.79
C HIS A 141 13.16 2.87 -6.17
N HIS A 142 11.94 3.40 -6.04
CA HIS A 142 11.70 4.74 -5.50
C HIS A 142 11.43 4.76 -3.99
N ARG A 143 11.55 3.63 -3.29
CA ARG A 143 11.31 3.51 -1.83
C ARG A 143 9.93 4.06 -1.41
N LYS A 144 8.90 3.81 -2.24
CA LYS A 144 7.54 4.29 -1.98
C LYS A 144 6.70 3.22 -1.29
N PRO A 145 5.88 3.59 -0.29
CA PRO A 145 4.94 2.65 0.31
C PRO A 145 3.92 2.17 -0.71
N LEU A 146 3.69 0.86 -0.72
CA LEU A 146 2.74 0.16 -1.58
C LEU A 146 1.63 -0.46 -0.73
N VAL A 147 0.38 -0.10 -1.01
CA VAL A 147 -0.81 -0.71 -0.41
C VAL A 147 -1.48 -1.60 -1.45
N SER A 148 -1.34 -2.91 -1.30
CA SER A 148 -1.86 -3.89 -2.27
C SER A 148 -3.12 -4.57 -1.75
N GLY A 149 -4.14 -4.69 -2.59
CA GLY A 149 -5.40 -5.38 -2.32
C GLY A 149 -5.70 -6.46 -3.35
N ALA A 150 -6.45 -7.49 -2.96
CA ALA A 150 -7.02 -8.45 -3.88
C ALA A 150 -8.34 -9.02 -3.35
N ALA A 151 -9.25 -9.38 -4.26
CA ALA A 151 -10.52 -9.99 -3.94
C ALA A 151 -10.95 -10.96 -5.05
N ILE A 152 -11.33 -12.18 -4.66
CA ILE A 152 -11.85 -13.21 -5.56
C ILE A 152 -12.94 -14.01 -4.85
N ARG A 153 -14.05 -14.29 -5.52
CA ARG A 153 -15.18 -15.02 -4.93
C ARG A 153 -15.62 -14.36 -3.62
N PHE A 154 -15.31 -14.98 -2.48
CA PHE A 154 -15.57 -14.48 -1.12
C PHE A 154 -14.27 -14.22 -0.34
N ASP A 155 -13.13 -14.38 -0.98
CA ASP A 155 -11.84 -14.29 -0.33
C ASP A 155 -11.18 -12.94 -0.69
N GLY A 156 -10.80 -12.16 0.33
CA GLY A 156 -10.15 -10.86 0.19
C GLY A 156 -8.83 -10.81 0.93
N GLN A 157 -7.93 -9.96 0.46
CA GLN A 157 -6.66 -9.72 1.15
C GLN A 157 -6.21 -8.27 1.00
N VAL A 158 -5.48 -7.79 2.00
CA VAL A 158 -4.80 -6.51 1.97
C VAL A 158 -3.45 -6.61 2.68
N ALA A 159 -2.43 -5.98 2.12
CA ALA A 159 -1.10 -5.86 2.70
C ALA A 159 -0.51 -4.50 2.43
N VAL A 160 0.39 -4.06 3.31
CA VAL A 160 1.21 -2.87 3.13
C VAL A 160 2.67 -3.30 3.03
N PHE A 161 3.36 -2.75 2.06
CA PHE A 161 4.80 -2.87 1.89
C PHE A 161 5.39 -1.46 2.03
N ASP A 162 5.78 -1.09 3.24
CA ASP A 162 6.37 0.23 3.52
C ASP A 162 7.85 0.23 3.16
N LEU A 163 8.10 0.40 1.86
CA LEU A 163 9.43 0.32 1.27
C LEU A 163 10.34 1.51 1.60
N SER A 164 9.86 2.47 2.40
CA SER A 164 10.70 3.51 2.99
C SER A 164 11.65 2.95 4.06
N HIS A 165 11.35 1.78 4.64
CA HIS A 165 12.14 1.07 5.63
C HIS A 165 12.96 -0.06 5.00
N ASP A 166 14.22 -0.23 5.41
CA ASP A 166 15.15 -1.19 4.80
C ASP A 166 14.82 -2.65 5.11
N ASP A 167 14.23 -2.92 6.25
CA ASP A 167 13.84 -4.24 6.72
C ASP A 167 12.44 -4.66 6.23
N ALA A 168 11.69 -3.75 5.60
CA ALA A 168 10.36 -4.05 5.09
C ALA A 168 10.40 -5.07 3.94
N PRO A 169 9.50 -6.08 3.94
CA PRO A 169 9.32 -6.96 2.80
C PRO A 169 8.76 -6.17 1.61
N CYS A 170 8.96 -6.68 0.39
CA CYS A 170 8.25 -6.22 -0.79
C CYS A 170 7.19 -7.25 -1.23
N TYR A 171 6.36 -6.91 -2.21
CA TYR A 171 5.34 -7.82 -2.74
C TYR A 171 5.94 -9.15 -3.24
N HIS A 172 7.11 -9.11 -3.89
CA HIS A 172 7.82 -10.30 -4.38
C HIS A 172 8.31 -11.22 -3.24
N CYS A 173 8.59 -10.73 -2.03
CA CYS A 173 8.90 -11.57 -0.88
C CYS A 173 7.74 -12.49 -0.49
N LEU A 174 6.50 -12.05 -0.75
CA LEU A 174 5.28 -12.80 -0.43
C LEU A 174 4.80 -13.63 -1.62
N PHE A 175 4.88 -13.07 -2.83
CA PHE A 175 4.42 -13.66 -4.07
C PHE A 175 5.56 -13.63 -5.11
N PRO A 176 6.47 -14.61 -5.13
CA PRO A 176 7.56 -14.67 -6.11
C PRO A 176 7.05 -14.78 -7.57
N GLU A 177 7.74 -14.11 -8.49
CA GLU A 177 7.51 -14.27 -9.94
C GLU A 177 7.96 -15.68 -10.40
N GLY A 178 7.25 -16.25 -11.36
CA GLY A 178 7.67 -17.52 -12.03
C GLY A 178 7.20 -18.81 -11.35
N GLU A 179 6.49 -18.75 -10.24
CA GLU A 179 5.74 -19.91 -9.79
C GLU A 179 4.44 -19.96 -10.63
N ASP A 180 4.17 -21.10 -11.28
CA ASP A 180 2.96 -21.36 -12.08
C ASP A 180 1.70 -21.21 -11.21
N VAL A 181 1.32 -19.97 -10.95
CA VAL A 181 -0.02 -19.66 -10.49
C VAL A 181 -0.83 -19.62 -11.77
N GLU A 182 -1.60 -20.68 -12.05
CA GLU A 182 -2.66 -20.61 -13.04
C GLU A 182 -3.38 -19.29 -12.80
N ALA A 183 -3.27 -18.37 -13.77
CA ALA A 183 -3.97 -17.10 -13.73
C ALA A 183 -5.47 -17.43 -13.71
N ALA A 184 -6.00 -17.61 -12.52
CA ALA A 184 -7.43 -17.78 -12.32
C ALA A 184 -8.06 -16.46 -12.78
N ASN A 185 -8.53 -16.47 -14.04
CA ASN A 185 -9.16 -15.32 -14.66
C ASN A 185 -10.36 -14.90 -13.80
N CYS A 186 -10.25 -13.78 -13.10
CA CYS A 186 -11.33 -13.21 -12.30
C CYS A 186 -12.61 -13.01 -13.09
N ALA A 187 -12.49 -12.70 -14.38
CA ALA A 187 -13.62 -12.60 -15.30
C ALA A 187 -14.50 -13.86 -15.31
N THR A 188 -13.91 -15.03 -15.03
CA THR A 188 -14.62 -16.31 -15.03
C THR A 188 -15.06 -16.81 -13.66
N MET A 189 -14.44 -16.31 -12.57
CA MET A 189 -14.70 -16.84 -11.21
C MET A 189 -15.73 -16.07 -10.40
N GLY A 190 -16.06 -14.85 -10.77
CA GLY A 190 -16.95 -13.96 -10.02
C GLY A 190 -16.34 -13.43 -8.73
N VAL A 191 -16.94 -12.37 -8.18
CA VAL A 191 -16.56 -11.77 -6.91
C VAL A 191 -17.79 -11.23 -6.19
N PHE A 192 -17.85 -11.43 -4.88
CA PHE A 192 -18.89 -10.88 -4.03
C PHE A 192 -18.73 -9.37 -3.92
N ALA A 193 -19.71 -8.60 -4.40
CA ALA A 193 -19.58 -7.15 -4.55
C ALA A 193 -19.16 -6.40 -3.26
N PRO A 194 -19.76 -6.65 -2.08
CA PRO A 194 -19.32 -5.99 -0.85
C PRO A 194 -17.87 -6.27 -0.47
N LEU A 195 -17.30 -7.40 -0.90
CA LEU A 195 -15.93 -7.77 -0.57
C LEU A 195 -14.93 -6.77 -1.14
N VAL A 196 -15.09 -6.36 -2.41
CA VAL A 196 -14.19 -5.36 -3.01
C VAL A 196 -14.35 -4.01 -2.31
N GLY A 197 -15.57 -3.69 -1.83
CA GLY A 197 -15.83 -2.52 -1.00
C GLY A 197 -15.05 -2.54 0.31
N ILE A 198 -15.07 -3.67 1.02
CA ILE A 198 -14.33 -3.85 2.28
C ILE A 198 -12.82 -3.69 2.04
N ILE A 199 -12.27 -4.45 1.09
CA ILE A 199 -10.81 -4.45 0.84
C ILE A 199 -10.32 -3.08 0.33
N GLY A 200 -11.01 -2.45 -0.65
CA GLY A 200 -10.61 -1.14 -1.15
C GLY A 200 -10.75 -0.03 -0.10
N SER A 201 -11.74 -0.11 0.80
CA SER A 201 -11.86 0.80 1.93
C SER A 201 -10.71 0.62 2.92
N MET A 202 -10.24 -0.62 3.14
CA MET A 202 -9.07 -0.90 3.95
C MET A 202 -7.79 -0.38 3.29
N GLN A 203 -7.66 -0.48 1.96
CA GLN A 203 -6.54 0.14 1.24
C GLN A 203 -6.53 1.67 1.46
N ALA A 204 -7.69 2.33 1.39
CA ALA A 204 -7.78 3.76 1.70
C ALA A 204 -7.38 4.07 3.16
N ALA A 205 -7.86 3.28 4.12
CA ALA A 205 -7.52 3.46 5.54
C ALA A 205 -6.01 3.32 5.79
N GLU A 206 -5.36 2.31 5.20
CA GLU A 206 -3.92 2.12 5.32
C GLU A 206 -3.15 3.27 4.64
N ALA A 207 -3.61 3.75 3.48
CA ALA A 207 -2.99 4.90 2.81
C ALA A 207 -3.09 6.18 3.65
N LEU A 208 -4.23 6.45 4.29
CA LEU A 208 -4.40 7.59 5.20
C LEU A 208 -3.52 7.45 6.46
N LYS A 209 -3.41 6.26 7.03
CA LYS A 209 -2.51 6.00 8.17
C LYS A 209 -1.06 6.29 7.81
N LEU A 210 -0.61 5.84 6.64
CA LEU A 210 0.74 6.13 6.14
C LEU A 210 0.95 7.62 5.89
N ALA A 211 -0.05 8.32 5.33
CA ALA A 211 0.04 9.74 5.00
C ALA A 211 0.24 10.64 6.24
N ALA A 212 -0.38 10.29 7.36
CA ALA A 212 -0.30 11.08 8.59
C ALA A 212 0.51 10.41 9.71
N GLY A 213 1.12 9.25 9.46
CA GLY A 213 1.89 8.53 10.48
C GLY A 213 1.04 8.05 11.67
N ILE A 214 -0.21 7.64 11.42
CA ILE A 214 -1.17 7.29 12.47
C ILE A 214 -1.13 5.80 12.76
N GLY A 215 -1.01 5.44 14.04
CA GLY A 215 -1.11 4.06 14.53
C GLY A 215 -0.05 3.14 13.90
N GLU A 216 -0.40 1.87 13.72
CA GLU A 216 0.45 0.86 13.08
C GLU A 216 -0.12 0.48 11.72
N SER A 217 0.65 0.67 10.64
CA SER A 217 0.27 0.17 9.31
C SER A 217 0.34 -1.36 9.26
N LEU A 218 -0.26 -1.96 8.22
CA LEU A 218 -0.11 -3.39 7.94
C LEU A 218 1.28 -3.75 7.34
N SER A 219 2.29 -2.90 7.49
CA SER A 219 3.63 -3.23 7.02
C SER A 219 4.16 -4.53 7.65
N GLY A 220 4.63 -5.44 6.79
CA GLY A 220 5.06 -6.78 7.22
C GLY A 220 3.91 -7.71 7.64
N ARG A 221 2.66 -7.38 7.31
CA ARG A 221 1.47 -8.19 7.64
C ARG A 221 0.56 -8.33 6.42
N LEU A 222 0.11 -9.56 6.16
CA LEU A 222 -0.98 -9.85 5.24
C LEU A 222 -2.25 -10.11 6.04
N LEU A 223 -3.30 -9.37 5.77
CA LEU A 223 -4.61 -9.60 6.34
C LEU A 223 -5.52 -10.23 5.29
N MET A 224 -6.16 -11.36 5.64
CA MET A 224 -7.03 -12.14 4.77
C MET A 224 -8.43 -12.23 5.36
N LEU A 225 -9.46 -12.05 4.52
CA LEU A 225 -10.88 -12.17 4.88
C LEU A 225 -11.53 -13.32 4.11
N ASP A 226 -12.15 -14.25 4.81
CA ASP A 226 -13.23 -15.11 4.26
C ASP A 226 -14.58 -14.45 4.52
N ALA A 227 -15.13 -13.78 3.49
CA ALA A 227 -16.37 -13.03 3.63
C ALA A 227 -17.63 -13.90 3.77
N ARG A 228 -17.56 -15.23 3.55
CA ARG A 228 -18.68 -16.16 3.81
C ARG A 228 -18.96 -16.28 5.30
N TYR A 229 -17.88 -16.23 6.11
CA TYR A 229 -17.93 -16.40 7.56
C TYR A 229 -17.51 -15.15 8.32
N MET A 230 -17.13 -14.07 7.60
CA MET A 230 -16.56 -12.83 8.17
C MET A 230 -15.36 -13.10 9.08
N GLN A 231 -14.54 -14.08 8.70
CA GLN A 231 -13.35 -14.47 9.44
C GLN A 231 -12.11 -13.80 8.88
N TRP A 232 -11.40 -13.13 9.77
CA TRP A 232 -10.11 -12.52 9.48
C TRP A 232 -8.96 -13.40 9.95
N ARG A 233 -7.92 -13.47 9.13
CA ARG A 233 -6.65 -14.12 9.48
C ARG A 233 -5.51 -13.17 9.15
N GLN A 234 -4.51 -13.12 10.02
CA GLN A 234 -3.29 -12.34 9.81
C GLN A 234 -2.09 -13.27 9.68
N VAL A 235 -1.24 -12.97 8.71
CA VAL A 235 0.04 -13.66 8.49
C VAL A 235 1.15 -12.62 8.53
N ASN A 236 2.22 -12.90 9.28
CA ASN A 236 3.41 -12.05 9.28
C ASN A 236 4.24 -12.34 8.02
N VAL A 237 4.61 -11.28 7.33
CA VAL A 237 5.44 -11.33 6.12
C VAL A 237 6.81 -10.77 6.48
N ARG A 238 7.86 -11.56 6.27
CA ARG A 238 9.24 -11.13 6.49
C ARG A 238 9.93 -10.82 5.18
N ARG A 239 10.84 -9.87 5.22
CA ARG A 239 11.73 -9.60 4.09
C ARG A 239 12.59 -10.83 3.83
N ASP A 240 12.66 -11.28 2.58
CA ASP A 240 13.63 -12.26 2.13
C ASP A 240 14.92 -11.53 1.76
N PRO A 241 16.06 -11.82 2.45
CA PRO A 241 17.35 -11.21 2.13
C PRO A 241 17.86 -11.58 0.74
N HIS A 242 17.36 -12.68 0.16
CA HIS A 242 17.72 -13.14 -1.19
C HIS A 242 16.66 -12.81 -2.23
N CYS A 243 15.68 -11.98 -1.89
CA CYS A 243 14.61 -11.57 -2.82
C CYS A 243 15.20 -10.92 -4.07
N ALA A 244 14.81 -11.42 -5.24
CA ALA A 244 15.29 -10.91 -6.53
C ALA A 244 14.97 -9.43 -6.79
N VAL A 245 14.01 -8.85 -6.06
CA VAL A 245 13.57 -7.46 -6.26
C VAL A 245 14.10 -6.52 -5.16
N CYS A 246 14.07 -6.93 -3.90
CA CYS A 246 14.48 -6.05 -2.80
C CYS A 246 15.71 -6.55 -2.01
N GLY A 247 16.30 -7.69 -2.37
CA GLY A 247 17.42 -8.30 -1.64
C GLY A 247 18.62 -7.37 -1.48
N ASP A 248 19.00 -6.65 -2.53
CA ASP A 248 20.20 -5.83 -2.58
C ASP A 248 20.04 -4.40 -2.02
N ARG A 249 18.84 -4.00 -1.54
CA ARG A 249 18.63 -2.65 -0.97
C ARG A 249 19.62 -2.30 0.14
N ALA A 250 19.97 -3.28 0.97
CA ALA A 250 20.93 -3.08 2.07
C ALA A 250 22.39 -2.95 1.62
N HIS A 251 22.71 -3.27 0.34
CA HIS A 251 24.06 -3.18 -0.20
C HIS A 251 24.36 -1.84 -0.86
N SER A 252 23.36 -1.19 -1.47
CA SER A 252 23.53 0.10 -2.15
C SER A 252 23.89 1.24 -1.17
N ASP A 253 23.31 1.25 0.03
CA ASP A 253 23.61 2.28 1.03
C ASP A 253 24.98 2.11 1.70
N LYS A 254 25.51 0.87 1.78
CA LYS A 254 26.86 0.63 2.32
C LYS A 254 27.96 1.05 1.34
N VAL A 255 27.72 1.01 0.05
CA VAL A 255 28.69 1.46 -0.96
C VAL A 255 28.76 2.99 -0.97
N ALA A 256 27.62 3.68 -0.89
CA ALA A 256 27.59 5.13 -0.84
C ALA A 256 28.24 5.74 0.41
N THR A 257 28.13 5.05 1.58
CA THR A 257 28.77 5.50 2.83
C THR A 257 30.27 5.14 2.91
N SER A 258 30.74 4.10 2.20
CA SER A 258 32.16 3.73 2.17
C SER A 258 33.01 4.63 1.26
N GLU A 259 32.41 5.26 0.24
CA GLU A 259 33.11 6.20 -0.63
C GLU A 259 33.31 7.60 0.00
N LEU A 260 32.51 7.95 1.02
CA LEU A 260 32.62 9.22 1.75
C LEU A 260 33.58 9.18 2.95
N SER A 261 34.07 7.99 3.36
CA SER A 261 34.95 7.83 4.53
C SER A 261 36.44 7.59 4.20
N GLY A 262 36.83 7.72 2.94
CA GLY A 262 38.16 7.39 2.44
C GLY A 262 39.05 8.60 2.11
N SER A 263 39.27 9.53 3.05
CA SER A 263 40.48 10.36 3.03
C SER A 263 40.66 11.09 4.38
N THR A 264 41.49 10.55 5.24
CA THR A 264 42.57 11.25 5.95
C THR A 264 43.21 10.31 6.98
N THR A 265 44.45 9.97 6.74
CA THR A 265 45.46 9.55 7.73
C THR A 265 46.61 10.56 7.61
N PRO A 266 47.56 10.69 8.58
CA PRO A 266 47.84 9.97 9.82
C PRO A 266 48.29 10.87 10.99
N GLY A 267 48.44 10.28 12.19
CA GLY A 267 49.24 10.93 13.24
C GLY A 267 49.08 10.37 14.65
N SER A 268 49.81 9.34 14.94
CA SER A 268 50.60 8.91 16.12
C SER A 268 50.19 9.31 17.56
N ARG A 269 50.29 8.28 18.39
CA ARG A 269 50.88 8.11 19.72
C ARG A 269 50.06 8.28 20.99
N ASP A 270 49.95 7.15 21.62
CA ASP A 270 50.37 6.72 22.95
C ASP A 270 49.60 7.16 24.22
N ASP A 271 49.30 6.15 24.96
CA ASP A 271 49.43 5.90 26.39
C ASP A 271 48.22 6.06 27.33
N ASP A 272 48.03 4.93 27.97
CA ASP A 272 47.80 4.66 29.40
C ASP A 272 46.41 4.73 30.06
N ALA A 273 45.98 3.53 30.39
CA ALA A 273 45.71 2.93 31.71
C ALA A 273 44.51 3.39 32.57
N ARG A 274 43.81 2.30 33.05
CA ARG A 274 43.08 2.15 34.34
C ARG A 274 41.72 2.83 34.43
N GLY A 275 40.67 2.14 34.81
CA GLY A 275 40.37 1.14 35.81
C GLY A 275 38.86 1.14 36.08
N VAL A 276 38.29 0.00 36.11
CA VAL A 276 37.51 -0.70 37.15
C VAL A 276 36.31 0.03 37.81
N VAL A 277 35.24 -0.76 37.88
CA VAL A 277 34.09 -0.93 38.80
C VAL A 277 32.77 -0.64 38.11
N GLY A 278 31.92 -1.53 37.83
CA GLY A 278 31.11 -2.55 38.43
C GLY A 278 29.95 -1.99 39.27
N HIS A 279 28.71 -2.16 38.77
CA HIS A 279 27.57 -2.32 39.67
C HIS A 279 26.43 -3.08 38.96
N ASP A 280 26.01 -4.12 39.68
CA ASP A 280 24.95 -5.09 39.38
C ASP A 280 23.54 -4.52 39.48
N ASP A 281 22.63 -4.98 38.56
CA ASP A 281 21.35 -5.66 38.78
C ASP A 281 20.18 -4.95 39.52
N PRO A 282 18.93 -5.38 39.42
CA PRO A 282 18.36 -6.65 38.93
C PRO A 282 17.07 -6.57 38.04
N ALA A 283 16.81 -7.73 37.44
CA ALA A 283 15.65 -8.27 36.77
C ALA A 283 14.24 -7.79 37.18
N ARG A 284 13.35 -7.65 36.19
CA ARG A 284 11.92 -7.94 36.36
C ARG A 284 11.43 -8.78 35.19
N ASP A 285 11.15 -10.02 35.52
CA ASP A 285 10.39 -10.98 34.75
C ASP A 285 8.97 -10.46 34.49
N GLY A 286 8.55 -10.56 33.23
CA GLY A 286 7.17 -10.38 32.81
C GLY A 286 6.90 -11.28 31.61
N GLU A 287 6.63 -12.56 31.88
CA GLU A 287 6.18 -13.52 30.87
C GLU A 287 4.81 -13.10 30.29
N ALA A 288 4.82 -12.62 29.03
CA ALA A 288 3.60 -12.57 28.22
C ALA A 288 3.52 -13.86 27.38
N LYS A 289 2.53 -14.69 27.67
CA LYS A 289 2.19 -15.91 26.95
C LYS A 289 1.97 -15.62 25.47
N ALA A 290 2.85 -16.12 24.62
CA ALA A 290 2.65 -16.19 23.18
C ALA A 290 1.44 -17.11 22.88
N GLN A 291 0.39 -16.57 22.24
CA GLN A 291 -0.64 -17.39 21.65
C GLN A 291 -0.09 -18.01 20.36
N ASP A 292 -0.21 -19.32 20.30
CA ASP A 292 0.18 -20.19 19.19
C ASP A 292 -0.60 -19.82 17.92
N VAL A 293 0.09 -19.14 16.98
CA VAL A 293 -0.47 -18.80 15.66
C VAL A 293 -0.08 -19.92 14.69
N GLY A 294 -1.03 -20.82 14.45
CA GLY A 294 -0.86 -21.96 13.56
C GLY A 294 -0.33 -21.55 12.17
N THR A 295 0.69 -22.27 11.72
CA THR A 295 1.23 -22.19 10.37
C THR A 295 0.17 -22.59 9.33
N VAL A 296 -0.19 -21.65 8.44
CA VAL A 296 -1.11 -21.92 7.32
C VAL A 296 -0.32 -22.54 6.17
N PRO A 297 -0.82 -23.60 5.49
CA PRO A 297 -0.16 -24.18 4.32
C PRO A 297 -0.03 -23.14 3.20
N SER A 298 1.13 -23.10 2.55
CA SER A 298 1.51 -22.10 1.52
C SER A 298 0.53 -22.00 0.32
N GLY A 299 -0.30 -23.02 0.09
CA GLY A 299 -1.31 -23.05 -0.97
C GLY A 299 -2.52 -22.10 -0.76
N ALA A 300 -2.90 -21.80 0.48
CA ALA A 300 -4.06 -20.95 0.76
C ALA A 300 -3.78 -19.44 0.53
N VAL A 301 -2.52 -19.02 0.70
CA VAL A 301 -2.09 -17.63 0.49
C VAL A 301 -2.03 -17.28 -1.00
N ARG A 302 -1.78 -18.28 -1.85
CA ARG A 302 -1.54 -18.10 -3.29
C ARG A 302 -2.82 -17.95 -4.12
N SER A 303 -3.94 -18.52 -3.69
CA SER A 303 -5.23 -18.47 -4.42
C SER A 303 -5.84 -17.06 -4.53
N LEU A 304 -5.42 -16.13 -3.68
CA LEU A 304 -6.02 -14.79 -3.56
C LEU A 304 -5.28 -13.70 -4.36
N ALA A 305 -4.06 -13.97 -4.82
CA ALA A 305 -3.26 -12.97 -5.52
C ALA A 305 -3.73 -12.66 -6.95
N THR A 306 -4.74 -13.39 -7.47
CA THR A 306 -5.17 -13.34 -8.89
C THR A 306 -6.51 -12.68 -9.13
N ALA A 307 -7.00 -11.82 -8.24
CA ALA A 307 -8.36 -11.33 -8.43
C ALA A 307 -8.69 -9.96 -7.83
N SER A 308 -9.08 -9.07 -8.67
CA SER A 308 -9.89 -7.88 -8.33
C SER A 308 -10.84 -7.50 -9.47
#